data_8f5b8bee64fb7eb7baeaf53315cbd5cb
#
_entry.id   8f5b8bee64fb7eb7baeaf53315cbd5cb
#
_cell.length_a   1.000
_cell.length_b   1.000
_cell.length_c   1.000
_cell.angle_alpha   90.00
_cell.angle_beta   90.00
_cell.angle_gamma   90.00
#
_symmetry.space_group_name_H-M   'P 1'
#
loop_
_entity.id
_entity.type
_entity.pdbx_description
1 polymer ?
#
loop_
_entity_poly.entity_id
_entity_poly.type
_entity_poly.pdbx_seq_one_letter_code
_entity_poly.pdbx_strand_id
1 'polypeptide(L)'
;MGWKQVSYYDFDGKPIDSDKWQELYYPIEQRQFGRNKIGKFRVSTVWLGLNYNFNPNGKPLIFETMIFDESKNSEDVGCLRYSTKEEALAGHQEAIKWVRKRRWMFW
;
A
#
# COMPACT_ATOMS: atom_id res chain seq x y z
N MET A 1 9.06 29.29 5.90
CA MET A 1 8.25 28.72 6.15
C MET A 1 7.45 28.09 5.11
N GLY A 2 6.73 27.46 5.14
CA GLY A 2 5.74 27.12 4.23
C GLY A 2 5.89 25.84 3.45
N TRP A 3 7.01 25.55 2.94
CA TRP A 3 7.13 24.36 2.11
C TRP A 3 7.38 23.13 2.96
N LYS A 4 6.41 22.23 2.98
CA LYS A 4 6.57 20.94 3.63
C LYS A 4 7.52 20.12 2.78
N GLN A 5 8.66 19.76 3.33
CA GLN A 5 9.58 18.88 2.64
C GLN A 5 8.99 17.48 2.54
N VAL A 6 9.16 16.85 1.38
CA VAL A 6 8.76 15.47 1.20
C VAL A 6 9.70 14.60 2.03
N SER A 7 9.15 13.77 2.90
CA SER A 7 9.91 12.85 3.73
C SER A 7 9.86 11.46 3.15
N TYR A 8 11.03 10.84 3.04
CA TYR A 8 11.17 9.49 2.51
C TYR A 8 11.57 8.53 3.63
N TYR A 9 11.11 7.30 3.54
CA TYR A 9 11.36 6.27 4.55
C TYR A 9 11.71 4.96 3.87
N ASP A 10 12.56 4.15 4.51
CA ASP A 10 12.88 2.82 4.00
C ASP A 10 11.81 1.79 4.40
N PHE A 11 12.05 0.50 4.10
CA PHE A 11 11.09 -0.56 4.43
C PHE A 11 10.88 -0.74 5.93
N ASP A 12 11.82 -0.30 6.74
CA ASP A 12 11.74 -0.38 8.21
C ASP A 12 11.20 0.89 8.84
N GLY A 13 10.85 1.88 8.01
CA GLY A 13 10.30 3.15 8.50
C GLY A 13 11.35 4.14 8.96
N LYS A 14 12.62 3.94 8.60
CA LYS A 14 13.69 4.88 8.91
C LYS A 14 13.77 5.96 7.85
N PRO A 15 14.00 7.22 8.23
CA PRO A 15 14.15 8.30 7.24
C PRO A 15 15.35 8.06 6.32
N ILE A 16 15.16 8.31 5.04
CA ILE A 16 16.19 8.18 4.00
C ILE A 16 16.11 9.38 3.07
N ASP A 17 17.15 9.56 2.25
CA ASP A 17 17.13 10.60 1.23
C ASP A 17 16.43 10.14 -0.05
N SER A 18 16.21 11.07 -0.97
CA SER A 18 15.48 10.77 -2.20
C SER A 18 16.24 9.80 -3.12
N ASP A 19 17.57 9.81 -3.11
CA ASP A 19 18.35 8.90 -3.96
C ASP A 19 18.18 7.46 -3.48
N LYS A 20 18.25 7.24 -2.17
CA LYS A 20 18.05 5.92 -1.60
C LYS A 20 16.62 5.46 -1.82
N TRP A 21 15.65 6.38 -1.69
CA TRP A 21 14.24 6.07 -1.95
C TRP A 21 14.04 5.59 -3.39
N GLN A 22 14.66 6.24 -4.37
CA GLN A 22 14.55 5.85 -5.78
C GLN A 22 15.11 4.44 -6.02
N GLU A 23 16.24 4.11 -5.39
CA GLU A 23 16.81 2.77 -5.48
C GLU A 23 15.85 1.69 -4.98
N LEU A 24 15.12 1.98 -3.90
CA LEU A 24 14.17 1.03 -3.31
C LEU A 24 12.86 1.00 -4.07
N TYR A 25 12.49 2.08 -4.72
CA TYR A 25 11.16 2.23 -5.34
C TYR A 25 11.06 1.62 -6.74
N TYR A 26 12.05 1.84 -7.58
CA TYR A 26 11.88 1.56 -9.00
C TYR A 26 11.84 0.09 -9.41
N PRO A 27 12.59 -0.84 -8.86
CA PRO A 27 12.24 -2.24 -9.12
C PRO A 27 10.96 -2.59 -8.39
N ILE A 28 9.85 -2.68 -9.13
CA ILE A 28 8.52 -2.93 -8.54
C ILE A 28 8.52 -4.22 -7.70
N GLU A 29 9.31 -5.21 -8.09
CA GLU A 29 9.34 -6.51 -7.43
C GLU A 29 9.81 -6.40 -5.99
N GLN A 30 10.76 -5.49 -5.70
CA GLN A 30 11.28 -5.36 -4.34
C GLN A 30 10.35 -4.57 -3.42
N ARG A 31 9.43 -3.75 -3.96
CA ARG A 31 8.51 -2.97 -3.14
C ARG A 31 7.10 -3.56 -3.10
N GLN A 32 6.86 -4.67 -3.79
CA GLN A 32 5.57 -5.34 -3.78
C GLN A 32 5.60 -6.46 -2.75
N PHE A 33 4.76 -6.34 -1.73
CA PHE A 33 4.71 -7.27 -0.61
C PHE A 33 3.55 -8.25 -0.69
N GLY A 34 2.68 -8.10 -1.67
CA GLY A 34 1.61 -9.05 -1.93
C GLY A 34 0.85 -8.68 -3.18
N ARG A 35 0.43 -9.69 -3.92
CA ARG A 35 -0.42 -9.51 -5.09
C ARG A 35 -1.23 -10.78 -5.30
N ASN A 36 -2.56 -10.64 -5.21
CA ASN A 36 -3.47 -11.77 -5.41
C ASN A 36 -4.61 -11.37 -6.32
N LYS A 37 -4.96 -12.27 -7.22
CA LYS A 37 -6.16 -12.12 -8.04
C LYS A 37 -7.23 -13.06 -7.52
N ILE A 38 -8.42 -12.53 -7.24
CA ILE A 38 -9.55 -13.30 -6.71
C ILE A 38 -10.77 -12.93 -7.55
N GLY A 39 -11.11 -13.79 -8.52
CA GLY A 39 -12.16 -13.49 -9.49
C GLY A 39 -11.81 -12.23 -10.28
N LYS A 40 -12.70 -11.24 -10.27
CA LYS A 40 -12.48 -9.97 -10.96
C LYS A 40 -11.65 -8.95 -10.14
N PHE A 41 -11.32 -9.30 -8.90
CA PHE A 41 -10.60 -8.39 -8.01
C PHE A 41 -9.12 -8.71 -7.98
N ARG A 42 -8.31 -7.65 -7.86
CA ARG A 42 -6.87 -7.77 -7.62
C ARG A 42 -6.53 -7.01 -6.35
N VAL A 43 -5.87 -7.69 -5.42
CA VAL A 43 -5.39 -7.11 -4.17
C VAL A 43 -3.89 -6.93 -4.30
N SER A 44 -3.41 -5.71 -4.14
CA SER A 44 -2.00 -5.37 -4.27
C SER A 44 -1.53 -4.59 -3.04
N THR A 45 -0.46 -5.03 -2.43
CA THR A 45 0.14 -4.36 -1.28
C THR A 45 1.56 -3.96 -1.63
N VAL A 46 1.86 -2.68 -1.52
CA VAL A 46 3.16 -2.12 -1.91
C VAL A 46 3.69 -1.19 -0.83
N TRP A 47 5.01 -1.04 -0.84
CA TRP A 47 5.68 0.02 -0.09
C TRP A 47 5.73 1.28 -0.97
N LEU A 48 5.35 2.40 -0.39
CA LEU A 48 5.36 3.70 -1.07
C LEU A 48 6.58 4.53 -0.68
N GLY A 49 7.02 4.38 0.56
CA GLY A 49 8.17 5.11 1.08
C GLY A 49 7.94 6.59 1.32
N LEU A 50 6.72 7.07 1.07
CA LEU A 50 6.31 8.45 1.35
C LEU A 50 5.25 8.42 2.44
N ASN A 51 5.26 9.44 3.30
CA ASN A 51 4.28 9.53 4.39
C ASN A 51 2.94 10.07 3.90
N TYR A 52 1.92 9.21 3.91
CA TYR A 52 0.56 9.59 3.55
C TYR A 52 -0.32 9.86 4.77
N ASN A 53 0.28 10.02 5.95
CA ASN A 53 -0.48 10.38 7.15
C ASN A 53 -0.59 11.90 7.24
N PHE A 54 -1.83 12.39 7.16
CA PHE A 54 -2.09 13.82 7.26
C PHE A 54 -2.07 14.33 8.71
N ASN A 55 -2.02 13.42 9.69
CA ASN A 55 -1.86 13.78 11.09
C ASN A 55 -0.35 13.91 11.38
N PRO A 56 0.15 15.13 11.67
CA PRO A 56 1.59 15.33 11.89
C PRO A 56 2.11 14.59 13.13
N ASN A 57 1.24 14.20 14.05
CA ASN A 57 1.62 13.46 15.26
C ASN A 57 1.48 11.96 15.09
N GLY A 58 0.99 11.50 13.94
CA GLY A 58 0.84 10.08 13.67
C GLY A 58 2.09 9.47 13.09
N LYS A 59 2.16 8.14 13.12
CA LYS A 59 3.25 7.41 12.47
C LYS A 59 3.17 7.58 10.95
N PRO A 60 4.31 7.59 10.25
CA PRO A 60 4.30 7.62 8.79
C PRO A 60 3.52 6.45 8.20
N LEU A 61 2.62 6.72 7.26
CA LEU A 61 1.87 5.69 6.54
C LEU A 61 2.55 5.45 5.19
N ILE A 62 3.41 4.45 5.14
CA ILE A 62 4.34 4.21 4.03
C ILE A 62 4.09 2.93 3.23
N PHE A 63 3.11 2.13 3.64
CA PHE A 63 2.66 0.95 2.90
C PHE A 63 1.19 1.12 2.52
N GLU A 64 0.78 0.48 1.42
CA GLU A 64 -0.58 0.64 0.94
C GLU A 64 -1.10 -0.66 0.32
N THR A 65 -2.31 -1.04 0.70
CA THR A 65 -3.06 -2.08 -0.01
C THR A 65 -4.14 -1.43 -0.84
N MET A 66 -4.17 -1.74 -2.13
CA MET A 66 -5.23 -1.32 -3.04
C MET A 66 -6.00 -2.55 -3.51
N ILE A 67 -7.29 -2.39 -3.62
CA ILE A 67 -8.18 -3.41 -4.18
C ILE A 67 -8.74 -2.85 -5.48
N PHE A 68 -8.51 -3.55 -6.60
CA PHE A 68 -8.96 -3.12 -7.92
C PHE A 68 -10.03 -4.07 -8.46
N ASP A 69 -11.05 -3.52 -9.08
CA ASP A 69 -12.02 -4.29 -9.84
C ASP A 69 -11.58 -4.29 -11.30
N GLU A 70 -11.00 -5.39 -11.76
CA GLU A 70 -10.45 -5.48 -13.11
C GLU A 70 -11.51 -5.57 -14.20
N SER A 71 -12.76 -5.85 -13.83
CA SER A 71 -13.87 -5.84 -14.78
C SER A 71 -14.32 -4.41 -15.12
N LYS A 72 -13.84 -3.41 -14.36
CA LYS A 72 -14.20 -2.01 -14.51
C LYS A 72 -12.97 -1.14 -14.77
N ASN A 73 -12.13 -1.55 -15.72
CA ASN A 73 -10.90 -0.83 -16.08
C ASN A 73 -9.95 -0.65 -14.88
N SER A 74 -9.86 -1.67 -14.02
CA SER A 74 -9.05 -1.63 -12.81
C SER A 74 -9.41 -0.48 -11.87
N GLU A 75 -10.71 -0.21 -11.76
CA GLU A 75 -11.19 0.80 -10.83
C GLU A 75 -10.85 0.42 -9.40
N ASP A 76 -10.36 1.40 -8.65
CA ASP A 76 -10.05 1.27 -7.24
C ASP A 76 -11.35 1.18 -6.42
N VAL A 77 -11.51 0.11 -5.67
CA VAL A 77 -12.69 -0.10 -4.82
C VAL A 77 -12.32 -0.13 -3.33
N GLY A 78 -11.07 0.00 -2.99
CA GLY A 78 -10.63 0.05 -1.60
C GLY A 78 -9.16 0.37 -1.48
N CYS A 79 -8.82 1.08 -0.40
CA CYS A 79 -7.46 1.50 -0.10
C CYS A 79 -7.24 1.50 1.42
N LEU A 80 -6.16 0.86 1.85
CA LEU A 80 -5.75 0.84 3.25
C LEU A 80 -4.26 1.18 3.32
N ARG A 81 -3.85 1.93 4.35
CA ARG A 81 -2.46 2.33 4.52
C ARG A 81 -1.93 1.91 5.88
N TYR A 82 -0.63 1.65 5.95
CA TYR A 82 0.01 1.09 7.14
C TYR A 82 1.37 1.74 7.38
N SER A 83 1.81 1.68 8.63
CA SER A 83 3.12 2.21 9.03
C SER A 83 4.23 1.18 8.95
N THR A 84 3.91 -0.11 9.14
CA THR A 84 4.92 -1.17 9.21
C THR A 84 4.67 -2.26 8.18
N LYS A 85 5.72 -2.97 7.83
CA LYS A 85 5.65 -4.14 6.96
C LYS A 85 4.73 -5.21 7.54
N GLU A 86 4.83 -5.45 8.84
CA GLU A 86 4.00 -6.44 9.54
C GLU A 86 2.53 -6.11 9.42
N GLU A 87 2.18 -4.84 9.64
CA GLU A 87 0.80 -4.38 9.47
C GLU A 87 0.34 -4.54 8.01
N ALA A 88 1.23 -4.25 7.06
CA ALA A 88 0.92 -4.36 5.64
C ALA A 88 0.65 -5.81 5.24
N LEU A 89 1.46 -6.75 5.72
CA LEU A 89 1.27 -8.18 5.43
C LEU A 89 -0.03 -8.69 6.03
N ALA A 90 -0.33 -8.31 7.28
CA ALA A 90 -1.59 -8.67 7.93
C ALA A 90 -2.78 -8.04 7.21
N GLY A 91 -2.65 -6.77 6.84
CA GLY A 91 -3.71 -6.04 6.11
C GLY A 91 -3.98 -6.61 4.73
N HIS A 92 -2.95 -7.11 4.05
CA HIS A 92 -3.11 -7.79 2.77
C HIS A 92 -4.02 -9.02 2.92
N GLN A 93 -3.78 -9.82 3.96
CA GLN A 93 -4.60 -11.01 4.22
C GLN A 93 -6.05 -10.63 4.59
N GLU A 94 -6.23 -9.57 5.36
CA GLU A 94 -7.56 -9.07 5.68
C GLU A 94 -8.29 -8.57 4.43
N ALA A 95 -7.58 -7.92 3.53
CA ALA A 95 -8.15 -7.47 2.25
C ALA A 95 -8.61 -8.65 1.40
N ILE A 96 -7.83 -9.74 1.37
CA ILE A 96 -8.20 -10.97 0.66
C ILE A 96 -9.50 -11.55 1.25
N LYS A 97 -9.61 -11.62 2.56
CA LYS A 97 -10.82 -12.10 3.23
C LYS A 97 -12.02 -11.26 2.88
N TRP A 98 -11.85 -9.94 2.88
CA TRP A 98 -12.91 -8.99 2.54
C TRP A 98 -13.40 -9.20 1.09
N VAL A 99 -12.45 -9.36 0.16
CA VAL A 99 -12.77 -9.61 -1.26
C VAL A 99 -13.51 -10.93 -1.42
N ARG A 100 -13.06 -11.98 -0.74
CA ARG A 100 -13.72 -13.29 -0.79
C ARG A 100 -15.14 -13.23 -0.30
N LYS A 101 -15.41 -12.49 0.77
CA LYS A 101 -16.75 -12.28 1.28
C LYS A 101 -17.63 -11.54 0.26
N ARG A 102 -17.13 -10.48 -0.33
CA ARG A 102 -17.89 -9.73 -1.34
C ARG A 102 -18.19 -10.57 -2.55
N ARG A 103 -17.25 -11.37 -3.00
CA ARG A 103 -17.44 -12.28 -4.12
C ARG A 103 -18.63 -13.22 -3.87
N TRP A 104 -18.73 -13.76 -2.66
CA TRP A 104 -19.84 -14.62 -2.27
C TRP A 104 -21.18 -13.88 -2.24
N MET A 105 -21.16 -12.62 -1.81
CA MET A 105 -22.39 -11.84 -1.64
C MET A 105 -22.99 -11.36 -2.95
N PHE A 106 -22.20 -11.25 -4.01
CA PHE A 106 -22.64 -10.64 -5.27
C PHE A 106 -22.62 -11.60 -6.46
N TRP A 107 -22.57 -12.89 -6.24
CA TRP A 107 -22.62 -13.91 -7.29
C TRP A 107 -23.90 -14.71 -7.25
#